data_7709e9981211a5ab042a9f93f013d4b2
#
_entry.id   7709e9981211a5ab042a9f93f013d4b2
#
_cell.length_a   1.000
_cell.length_b   1.000
_cell.length_c   1.000
_cell.angle_alpha   90.00
_cell.angle_beta   90.00
_cell.angle_gamma   90.00
#
_symmetry.space_group_name_H-M   'P 1'
#
loop_
_entity.id
_entity.type
_entity.pdbx_description
1 polymer ?
#
loop_
_entity_poly.entity_id
_entity_poly.type
_entity_poly.pdbx_seq_one_letter_code
_entity_poly.pdbx_strand_id
1 'polypeptide(L)'
;MFLAQLVRPAVIRRAFYSTQPEALAGLSTGEKHIYQKLSEALSPHKLHVTDVSGGCGSMYAIDIATTKFQGVSIVKQHRMVNEILKEEIKGMHGLQLKTTAK
;
A
#
# COMPACT_ATOMS: atom_id res chain seq x y z
N MET A 1 35.74 -17.58 5.98
CA MET A 1 35.86 -16.70 5.45
C MET A 1 34.86 -16.24 4.68
N PHE A 2 34.75 -16.45 3.77
CA PHE A 2 33.90 -16.10 2.93
C PHE A 2 32.56 -16.24 3.36
N LEU A 3 32.34 -16.80 4.36
CA LEU A 3 31.10 -16.97 4.73
C LEU A 3 30.41 -15.76 4.89
N ALA A 4 30.95 -14.78 5.19
CA ALA A 4 30.30 -13.59 5.45
C ALA A 4 29.49 -13.16 4.33
N GLN A 5 29.86 -13.53 3.19
CA GLN A 5 29.15 -13.09 2.14
C GLN A 5 27.82 -13.58 2.05
N LEU A 6 27.56 -14.65 2.57
CA LEU A 6 26.28 -15.19 2.46
C LEU A 6 25.26 -14.30 3.03
N VAL A 7 25.62 -13.53 3.98
CA VAL A 7 24.66 -12.74 4.61
C VAL A 7 24.21 -11.59 3.80
N ARG A 8 25.07 -11.13 2.95
CA ARG A 8 24.77 -10.05 2.19
C ARG A 8 23.56 -10.12 1.37
N PRO A 9 23.24 -11.17 0.74
CA PRO A 9 22.09 -11.23 -0.11
C PRO A 9 20.82 -10.89 0.64
N ALA A 10 20.73 -11.34 1.84
CA ALA A 10 19.54 -11.09 2.60
C ALA A 10 19.43 -9.63 2.91
N VAL A 11 20.52 -9.01 3.16
CA VAL A 11 20.51 -7.63 3.45
C VAL A 11 20.07 -6.83 2.26
N ILE A 12 20.44 -7.27 1.11
CA ILE A 12 20.05 -6.59 -0.07
C ILE A 12 18.56 -6.53 -0.24
N ARG A 13 17.87 -7.60 0.07
CA ARG A 13 16.48 -7.59 -0.04
C ARG A 13 15.88 -6.58 0.88
N ARG A 14 16.42 -6.46 2.03
CA ARG A 14 15.95 -5.56 2.95
C ARG A 14 16.13 -4.17 2.46
N ALA A 15 17.22 -3.89 1.84
CA ALA A 15 17.48 -2.61 1.31
C ALA A 15 16.44 -2.24 0.28
N PHE A 16 15.97 -3.22 -0.45
CA PHE A 16 14.99 -2.96 -1.44
C PHE A 16 13.73 -2.40 -0.82
N TYR A 17 13.31 -2.91 0.31
CA TYR A 17 12.17 -2.39 0.97
C TYR A 17 12.42 -0.99 1.45
N SER A 18 13.60 -0.71 1.85
CA SER A 18 13.89 0.60 2.37
C SER A 18 13.90 1.64 1.29
N THR A 19 13.70 1.26 0.04
CA THR A 19 13.62 2.25 -1.01
C THR A 19 12.30 2.98 -0.92
N GLN A 20 11.41 2.59 -0.01
CA GLN A 20 10.13 3.22 0.11
C GLN A 20 10.04 4.32 1.18
N PRO A 21 11.07 4.63 1.93
CA PRO A 21 10.91 5.62 2.98
C PRO A 21 10.53 6.98 2.46
N GLU A 22 10.95 7.33 1.25
CA GLU A 22 10.59 8.60 0.71
C GLU A 22 9.11 8.67 0.37
N ALA A 23 8.56 7.58 -0.09
CA ALA A 23 7.14 7.52 -0.40
C ALA A 23 6.32 7.64 0.88
N LEU A 24 6.89 7.23 2.00
CA LEU A 24 6.18 7.29 3.27
C LEU A 24 6.42 8.61 3.99
N ALA A 25 7.39 9.39 3.55
CA ALA A 25 7.69 10.64 4.21
C ALA A 25 6.52 11.60 4.04
N GLY A 26 6.13 12.26 5.06
CA GLY A 26 5.04 13.21 4.98
C GLY A 26 3.66 12.60 5.13
N LEU A 27 3.58 11.28 5.20
CA LEU A 27 2.28 10.65 5.42
C LEU A 27 1.95 10.60 6.90
N SER A 28 0.67 10.69 7.22
CA SER A 28 0.24 10.54 8.60
C SER A 28 0.36 9.08 9.01
N THR A 29 0.20 8.80 10.29
CA THR A 29 0.27 7.43 10.79
C THR A 29 -0.77 6.54 10.12
N GLY A 30 -1.99 7.05 9.95
CA GLY A 30 -3.04 6.28 9.29
C GLY A 30 -2.74 6.04 7.83
N GLU A 31 -2.21 7.04 7.14
CA GLU A 31 -1.84 6.89 5.75
C GLU A 31 -0.72 5.86 5.59
N LYS A 32 0.27 5.90 6.48
CA LYS A 32 1.37 4.94 6.42
C LYS A 32 0.88 3.52 6.65
N HIS A 33 -0.01 3.35 7.58
CA HIS A 33 -0.53 2.02 7.90
C HIS A 33 -1.24 1.42 6.69
N ILE A 34 -2.10 2.21 6.04
CA ILE A 34 -2.81 1.75 4.86
C ILE A 34 -1.83 1.49 3.72
N TYR A 35 -0.87 2.39 3.54
CA TYR A 35 0.11 2.26 2.48
C TYR A 35 0.89 0.95 2.64
N GLN A 36 1.37 0.67 3.84
CA GLN A 36 2.14 -0.53 4.08
C GLN A 36 1.31 -1.79 3.87
N LYS A 37 0.07 -1.77 4.32
CA LYS A 37 -0.78 -2.94 4.21
C LYS A 37 -1.06 -3.26 2.74
N LEU A 38 -1.36 -2.25 1.94
CA LEU A 38 -1.60 -2.46 0.53
C LEU A 38 -0.33 -2.84 -0.22
N SER A 39 0.80 -2.27 0.16
CA SER A 39 2.07 -2.62 -0.48
C SER A 39 2.41 -4.09 -0.28
N GLU A 40 2.18 -4.58 0.92
CA GLU A 40 2.49 -5.98 1.21
C GLU A 40 1.52 -6.94 0.52
N ALA A 41 0.27 -6.55 0.41
CA ALA A 41 -0.74 -7.44 -0.13
C ALA A 41 -0.73 -7.48 -1.67
N LEU A 42 -0.49 -6.34 -2.32
CA LEU A 42 -0.68 -6.23 -3.75
C LEU A 42 0.57 -5.86 -4.53
N SER A 43 1.65 -5.52 -3.86
CA SER A 43 2.91 -5.14 -4.50
C SER A 43 2.68 -4.15 -5.65
N PRO A 44 2.00 -3.02 -5.39
CA PRO A 44 1.65 -2.11 -6.47
C PRO A 44 2.88 -1.37 -6.98
N HIS A 45 2.86 -1.02 -8.25
CA HIS A 45 3.92 -0.18 -8.80
C HIS A 45 3.54 1.30 -8.69
N LYS A 46 2.32 1.60 -8.26
CA LYS A 46 1.91 2.95 -8.01
C LYS A 46 0.92 2.92 -6.86
N LEU A 47 1.14 3.73 -5.85
CA LEU A 47 0.24 3.77 -4.70
C LEU A 47 0.28 5.13 -4.05
N HIS A 48 -0.86 5.77 -3.95
CA HIS A 48 -1.01 7.02 -3.23
C HIS A 48 -2.14 6.87 -2.23
N VAL A 49 -1.89 7.25 -1.00
CA VAL A 49 -2.88 7.20 0.07
C VAL A 49 -2.93 8.59 0.68
N THR A 50 -4.10 9.19 0.70
CA THR A 50 -4.27 10.55 1.20
C THR A 50 -5.45 10.60 2.15
N ASP A 51 -5.24 11.22 3.32
CA ASP A 51 -6.33 11.45 4.27
C ASP A 51 -7.02 12.72 3.80
N VAL A 52 -8.24 12.61 3.34
CA VAL A 52 -9.00 13.75 2.84
C VAL A 52 -10.00 14.28 3.86
N SER A 53 -9.88 13.83 5.11
CA SER A 53 -10.77 14.28 6.17
C SER A 53 -10.20 15.45 6.97
N GLY A 54 -9.04 15.94 6.57
CA GLY A 54 -8.41 17.03 7.31
C GLY A 54 -7.56 16.55 8.46
N GLY A 55 -7.15 15.29 8.43
CA GLY A 55 -6.27 14.75 9.45
C GLY A 55 -6.96 13.91 10.50
N CYS A 56 -8.29 13.76 10.39
CA CYS A 56 -9.02 12.98 11.38
C CYS A 56 -8.92 11.48 11.18
N GLY A 57 -8.48 11.04 10.00
CA GLY A 57 -8.41 9.61 9.73
C GLY A 57 -9.76 8.99 9.43
N SER A 58 -10.76 9.78 9.08
CA SER A 58 -12.10 9.25 8.83
C SER A 58 -12.41 9.07 7.35
N MET A 59 -11.67 9.70 6.46
CA MET A 59 -11.87 9.53 5.03
C MET A 59 -10.54 9.49 4.31
N TYR A 60 -10.37 8.52 3.43
CA TYR A 60 -9.11 8.37 2.69
C TYR A 60 -9.38 8.26 1.20
N ALA A 61 -8.45 8.74 0.40
CA ALA A 61 -8.48 8.55 -1.04
C ALA A 61 -7.26 7.70 -1.40
N ILE A 62 -7.48 6.63 -2.14
CA ILE A 62 -6.43 5.70 -2.50
C ILE A 62 -6.40 5.55 -4.01
N ASP A 63 -5.20 5.70 -4.59
CA ASP A 63 -4.98 5.51 -6.01
C ASP A 63 -3.92 4.41 -6.11
N ILE A 64 -4.30 3.25 -6.60
CA ILE A 64 -3.41 2.10 -6.61
C ILE A 64 -3.40 1.42 -7.97
N ALA A 65 -2.21 1.10 -8.46
CA ALA A 65 -2.04 0.39 -9.72
C ALA A 65 -1.17 -0.83 -9.47
N THR A 66 -1.66 -1.99 -9.84
CA THR A 66 -0.91 -3.23 -9.67
C THR A 66 -1.29 -4.21 -10.77
N THR A 67 -0.31 -5.00 -11.19
CA THR A 67 -0.55 -6.01 -12.20
C THR A 67 -1.48 -7.11 -11.68
N LYS A 68 -1.67 -7.20 -10.37
CA LYS A 68 -2.59 -8.21 -9.83
C LYS A 68 -4.04 -7.92 -10.18
N PHE A 69 -4.34 -6.72 -10.68
CA PHE A 69 -5.68 -6.38 -11.11
C PHE A 69 -5.94 -6.73 -12.58
N GLN A 70 -4.93 -7.24 -13.29
CA GLN A 70 -5.13 -7.57 -14.70
C GLN A 70 -6.18 -8.66 -14.85
N GLY A 71 -7.10 -8.45 -15.76
CA GLY A 71 -8.18 -9.40 -15.98
C GLY A 71 -9.25 -9.38 -14.91
N VAL A 72 -9.17 -8.45 -13.97
CA VAL A 72 -10.13 -8.38 -12.87
C VAL A 72 -11.02 -7.17 -13.09
N SER A 73 -12.33 -7.33 -12.95
CA SER A 73 -13.25 -6.23 -13.16
C SER A 73 -13.05 -5.16 -12.10
N ILE A 74 -13.48 -3.94 -12.40
CA ILE A 74 -13.32 -2.83 -11.46
C ILE A 74 -14.00 -3.15 -10.13
N VAL A 75 -15.15 -3.74 -10.16
CA VAL A 75 -15.86 -4.09 -8.94
C VAL A 75 -15.06 -5.06 -8.10
N LYS A 76 -14.45 -6.06 -8.75
CA LYS A 76 -13.65 -7.02 -8.01
C LYS A 76 -12.35 -6.41 -7.52
N GLN A 77 -11.77 -5.48 -8.28
CA GLN A 77 -10.57 -4.77 -7.83
C GLN A 77 -10.87 -4.02 -6.53
N HIS A 78 -12.01 -3.32 -6.50
CA HIS A 78 -12.38 -2.60 -5.30
C HIS A 78 -12.66 -3.54 -4.14
N ARG A 79 -13.24 -4.70 -4.40
CA ARG A 79 -13.49 -5.68 -3.36
C ARG A 79 -12.19 -6.22 -2.79
N MET A 80 -11.17 -6.41 -3.62
CA MET A 80 -9.87 -6.87 -3.15
C MET A 80 -9.28 -5.87 -2.17
N VAL A 81 -9.35 -4.60 -2.50
CA VAL A 81 -8.81 -3.57 -1.62
C VAL A 81 -9.64 -3.50 -0.34
N ASN A 82 -10.96 -3.57 -0.45
CA ASN A 82 -11.82 -3.52 0.71
C ASN A 82 -11.56 -4.69 1.65
N GLU A 83 -11.29 -5.85 1.11
CA GLU A 83 -11.03 -7.02 1.93
C GLU A 83 -9.69 -6.85 2.67
N ILE A 84 -8.69 -6.32 2.00
CA ILE A 84 -7.39 -6.09 2.62
C ILE A 84 -7.51 -5.07 3.75
N LEU A 85 -8.30 -4.03 3.54
CA LEU A 85 -8.45 -2.95 4.50
C LEU A 85 -9.66 -3.09 5.39
N LYS A 86 -10.23 -4.29 5.46
CA LYS A 86 -11.47 -4.51 6.17
C LYS A 86 -11.48 -3.96 7.60
N GLU A 87 -10.40 -4.14 8.32
CA GLU A 87 -10.33 -3.65 9.70
C GLU A 87 -10.24 -2.13 9.74
N GLU A 88 -9.49 -1.56 8.83
CA GLU A 88 -9.33 -0.11 8.78
C GLU A 88 -10.61 0.59 8.37
N ILE A 89 -11.36 -0.03 7.47
CA ILE A 89 -12.58 0.56 6.98
C ILE A 89 -13.63 0.70 8.07
N LYS A 90 -13.58 -0.13 9.07
CA LYS A 90 -14.54 -0.04 10.16
C LYS A 90 -14.51 1.30 10.86
N GLY A 91 -13.37 1.98 10.87
CA GLY A 91 -13.25 3.28 11.49
C GLY A 91 -13.35 4.44 10.53
N MET A 92 -13.67 4.18 9.27
CA MET A 92 -13.74 5.24 8.28
C MET A 92 -15.16 5.63 7.98
N HIS A 93 -15.39 6.92 7.69
CA HIS A 93 -16.69 7.38 7.24
C HIS A 93 -16.76 7.27 5.72
N GLY A 94 -15.67 7.25 5.04
CA GLY A 94 -15.66 7.12 3.59
C GLY A 94 -14.32 6.70 3.04
N LEU A 95 -14.35 6.13 1.85
CA LEU A 95 -13.14 5.68 1.17
C LEU A 95 -13.34 5.89 -0.32
N GLN A 96 -12.40 6.62 -0.94
CA GLN A 96 -12.42 6.81 -2.38
C GLN A 96 -11.34 5.94 -2.96
N LEU A 97 -11.69 5.11 -3.92
CA LEU A 97 -10.75 4.19 -4.53
C LEU A 97 -10.63 4.42 -6.02
N LYS A 98 -9.39 4.45 -6.49
CA LYS A 98 -9.11 4.44 -7.91
C LYS A 98 -8.14 3.29 -8.13
N THR A 99 -8.53 2.31 -8.91
CA THR A 99 -7.69 1.13 -9.16
C THR A 99 -7.35 1.05 -10.63
N THR A 100 -6.14 0.61 -10.92
CA THR A 100 -5.67 0.50 -12.29
C THR A 100 -4.91 -0.81 -12.41
N ALA A 101 -5.09 -1.47 -13.54
CA ALA A 101 -4.49 -2.78 -13.76
C ALA A 101 -3.11 -2.71 -14.41
N LYS A 102 -2.61 -1.57 -14.82
CA LYS A 102 -1.31 -1.52 -15.46
C LYS A 102 -0.31 -0.67 -14.73
#